data_79808b054962ad4e14ed473fd8750a0c
#
_entry.id   79808b054962ad4e14ed473fd8750a0c
#
_cell.length_a   1.000
_cell.length_b   1.000
_cell.length_c   1.000
_cell.angle_alpha   90.00
_cell.angle_beta   90.00
_cell.angle_gamma   90.00
#
_symmetry.space_group_name_H-M   'P 1'
#
loop_
_entity.id
_entity.type
_entity.pdbx_description
1 polymer ?
#
loop_
_entity_poly.entity_id
_entity_poly.type
_entity_poly.pdbx_seq_one_letter_code
_entity_poly.pdbx_strand_id
1 'polypeptide(L)'
;MSAIAQRSTSNAGKAGKALQNRQQKTAPKEFGLVAECCRWPNDPGRADAIGAAAENINWPSFLATAERHRVTGLCWNALHSLGVRMPEPISAALAKRANSIAAHGLQAAAESARLSAALDRASMPHLFVKGLPVGALAYGSPFIKHSWDIDVLVGEDAVERGAGAEAVAHGD
;
A
#
# COMPACT_ATOMS: atom_id res chain seq x y z
N MET A 1 33.68 45.88 -28.60
CA MET A 1 32.47 45.07 -28.46
C MET A 1 32.86 43.59 -28.53
N SER A 2 33.19 42.92 -27.43
CA SER A 2 33.28 41.45 -27.36
C SER A 2 33.69 40.99 -25.95
N ALA A 3 32.77 40.98 -25.00
CA ALA A 3 33.05 40.44 -23.67
C ALA A 3 31.79 39.81 -22.96
N ILE A 4 30.68 39.64 -23.67
CA ILE A 4 29.42 39.18 -23.07
C ILE A 4 29.10 37.70 -23.42
N ALA A 5 29.75 37.08 -24.40
CA ALA A 5 29.39 35.74 -24.91
C ALA A 5 30.01 34.56 -24.16
N GLN A 6 30.94 34.72 -23.21
CA GLN A 6 31.65 33.60 -22.59
C GLN A 6 31.15 33.17 -21.19
N ARG A 7 30.13 33.84 -20.60
CA ARG A 7 29.60 33.44 -19.28
C ARG A 7 28.38 32.52 -19.31
N SER A 8 27.77 32.29 -20.46
CA SER A 8 26.52 31.53 -20.58
C SER A 8 26.70 30.01 -20.69
N THR A 9 27.86 29.53 -21.17
CA THR A 9 28.07 28.08 -21.41
C THR A 9 28.52 27.29 -20.18
N SER A 10 29.08 27.94 -19.17
CA SER A 10 29.60 27.28 -17.95
C SER A 10 28.49 26.84 -16.99
N ASN A 11 27.30 27.47 -17.00
CA ASN A 11 26.22 27.19 -16.05
C ASN A 11 25.31 26.04 -16.51
N ALA A 12 25.18 25.81 -17.80
CA ALA A 12 24.37 24.69 -18.36
C ALA A 12 25.04 23.32 -18.10
N GLY A 13 26.38 23.27 -18.14
CA GLY A 13 27.14 22.04 -17.86
C GLY A 13 27.08 21.59 -16.39
N LYS A 14 27.01 22.55 -15.46
CA LYS A 14 26.89 22.24 -14.02
C LYS A 14 25.46 21.77 -13.64
N ALA A 15 24.45 22.36 -14.25
CA ALA A 15 23.03 21.94 -14.06
C ALA A 15 22.78 20.54 -14.65
N GLY A 16 23.33 20.23 -15.82
CA GLY A 16 23.23 18.89 -16.43
C GLY A 16 23.90 17.81 -15.60
N LYS A 17 25.09 18.04 -15.04
CA LYS A 17 25.78 17.11 -14.12
C LYS A 17 25.04 16.94 -12.79
N ALA A 18 24.39 17.98 -12.25
CA ALA A 18 23.60 17.91 -11.02
C ALA A 18 22.31 17.11 -11.22
N LEU A 19 21.68 17.19 -12.40
CA LEU A 19 20.49 16.40 -12.75
C LEU A 19 20.86 14.93 -13.01
N GLN A 20 21.98 14.65 -13.69
CA GLN A 20 22.48 13.28 -13.89
C GLN A 20 22.88 12.60 -12.56
N ASN A 21 23.45 13.35 -11.61
CA ASN A 21 23.81 12.81 -10.29
C ASN A 21 22.60 12.56 -9.37
N ARG A 22 21.43 13.16 -9.64
CA ARG A 22 20.15 12.84 -8.96
C ARG A 22 19.51 11.54 -9.47
N GLN A 23 19.79 11.14 -10.70
CA GLN A 23 19.20 9.93 -11.31
C GLN A 23 19.93 8.63 -10.93
N GLN A 24 21.08 8.67 -10.27
CA GLN A 24 21.87 7.49 -9.90
C GLN A 24 21.85 7.16 -8.40
N LYS A 25 20.86 7.64 -7.65
CA LYS A 25 20.63 7.11 -6.33
C LYS A 25 19.85 5.80 -6.50
N THR A 26 20.54 4.71 -6.81
CA THR A 26 19.97 3.36 -6.78
C THR A 26 19.21 3.18 -5.47
N ALA A 27 17.94 2.78 -5.57
CA ALA A 27 17.16 2.51 -4.38
C ALA A 27 17.87 1.46 -3.51
N PRO A 28 17.82 1.57 -2.19
CA PRO A 28 18.38 0.55 -1.31
C PRO A 28 17.87 -0.85 -1.70
N LYS A 29 18.72 -1.88 -1.59
CA LYS A 29 18.35 -3.27 -1.91
C LYS A 29 17.07 -3.70 -1.16
N GLU A 30 16.92 -3.26 0.06
CA GLU A 30 15.78 -3.53 0.93
C GLU A 30 14.48 -2.98 0.35
N PHE A 31 14.52 -1.78 -0.24
CA PHE A 31 13.38 -1.22 -0.96
C PHE A 31 13.04 -2.03 -2.22
N GLY A 32 14.07 -2.52 -2.92
CA GLY A 32 13.90 -3.42 -4.07
C GLY A 32 13.13 -4.69 -3.67
N LEU A 33 13.53 -5.36 -2.59
CA LEU A 33 12.82 -6.54 -2.09
C LEU A 33 11.38 -6.22 -1.66
N VAL A 34 11.16 -5.08 -0.99
CA VAL A 34 9.80 -4.63 -0.62
C VAL A 34 8.94 -4.43 -1.87
N ALA A 35 9.50 -3.80 -2.92
CA ALA A 35 8.79 -3.58 -4.18
C ALA A 35 8.40 -4.91 -4.86
N GLU A 36 9.33 -5.89 -4.92
CA GLU A 36 9.05 -7.22 -5.47
C GLU A 36 7.97 -7.97 -4.67
N CYS A 37 7.97 -7.85 -3.35
CA CYS A 37 6.91 -8.41 -2.50
C CYS A 37 5.52 -7.81 -2.80
N CYS A 38 5.46 -6.58 -3.27
CA CYS A 38 4.22 -5.87 -3.57
C CYS A 38 3.69 -6.09 -5.01
N ARG A 39 4.44 -6.80 -5.88
CA ARG A 39 3.95 -7.16 -7.23
C ARG A 39 2.74 -8.09 -7.16
N TRP A 40 1.99 -8.16 -8.26
CA TRP A 40 0.85 -9.08 -8.38
C TRP A 40 1.28 -10.53 -8.10
N PRO A 41 0.50 -11.31 -7.34
CA PRO A 41 0.88 -12.69 -6.98
C PRO A 41 1.15 -13.59 -8.18
N ASN A 42 0.42 -13.38 -9.27
CA ASN A 42 0.50 -14.18 -10.50
C ASN A 42 1.45 -13.57 -11.54
N ASP A 43 2.26 -12.58 -11.20
CA ASP A 43 3.21 -11.99 -12.12
C ASP A 43 4.34 -13.00 -12.43
N PRO A 44 4.53 -13.37 -13.73
CA PRO A 44 5.62 -14.27 -14.13
C PRO A 44 6.98 -13.72 -13.68
N GLY A 45 7.85 -14.60 -13.13
CA GLY A 45 9.17 -14.22 -12.64
C GLY A 45 9.19 -13.53 -11.28
N ARG A 46 8.05 -13.28 -10.63
CA ARG A 46 8.00 -12.67 -9.29
C ARG A 46 8.75 -13.50 -8.25
N ALA A 47 8.60 -14.82 -8.30
CA ALA A 47 9.27 -15.72 -7.36
C ALA A 47 10.79 -15.63 -7.48
N ASP A 48 11.32 -15.66 -8.71
CA ASP A 48 12.76 -15.55 -8.99
C ASP A 48 13.28 -14.17 -8.58
N ALA A 49 12.53 -13.10 -8.89
CA ALA A 49 12.91 -11.75 -8.51
C ALA A 49 12.97 -11.57 -7.00
N ILE A 50 12.02 -12.11 -6.24
CA ILE A 50 12.03 -12.11 -4.78
C ILE A 50 13.21 -12.92 -4.24
N GLY A 51 13.47 -14.11 -4.79
CA GLY A 51 14.60 -14.95 -4.43
C GLY A 51 15.93 -14.21 -4.59
N ALA A 52 16.16 -13.63 -5.76
CA ALA A 52 17.38 -12.85 -6.05
C ALA A 52 17.48 -11.59 -5.17
N ALA A 53 16.39 -10.85 -4.96
CA ALA A 53 16.38 -9.64 -4.14
C ALA A 53 16.60 -9.95 -2.64
N ALA A 54 16.26 -11.14 -2.17
CA ALA A 54 16.45 -11.55 -0.78
C ALA A 54 17.91 -11.94 -0.45
N GLU A 55 18.78 -12.07 -1.48
CA GLU A 55 20.17 -12.39 -1.28
C GLU A 55 20.93 -11.21 -0.64
N ASN A 56 21.70 -11.50 0.43
CA ASN A 56 22.56 -10.53 1.11
C ASN A 56 21.82 -9.26 1.56
N ILE A 57 20.56 -9.40 2.01
CA ILE A 57 19.70 -8.29 2.47
C ILE A 57 19.98 -7.95 3.93
N ASN A 58 19.91 -6.69 4.28
CA ASN A 58 19.87 -6.25 5.67
C ASN A 58 18.42 -6.37 6.18
N TRP A 59 18.11 -7.49 6.84
CA TRP A 59 16.76 -7.82 7.30
C TRP A 59 16.14 -6.78 8.25
N PRO A 60 16.86 -6.21 9.23
CA PRO A 60 16.34 -5.11 10.05
C PRO A 60 15.93 -3.88 9.22
N SER A 61 16.75 -3.49 8.24
CA SER A 61 16.45 -2.37 7.34
C SER A 61 15.27 -2.68 6.40
N PHE A 62 15.15 -3.93 5.94
CA PHE A 62 14.00 -4.40 5.17
C PHE A 62 12.71 -4.28 6.00
N LEU A 63 12.70 -4.79 7.23
CA LEU A 63 11.53 -4.69 8.12
C LEU A 63 11.13 -3.24 8.36
N ALA A 64 12.08 -2.36 8.68
CA ALA A 64 11.83 -0.94 8.87
C ALA A 64 11.26 -0.27 7.59
N THR A 65 11.72 -0.70 6.41
CA THR A 65 11.22 -0.20 5.13
C THR A 65 9.77 -0.67 4.88
N ALA A 66 9.49 -1.95 5.10
CA ALA A 66 8.15 -2.52 4.96
C ALA A 66 7.14 -1.88 5.94
N GLU A 67 7.56 -1.59 7.17
CA GLU A 67 6.75 -0.88 8.17
C GLU A 67 6.46 0.56 7.76
N ARG A 68 7.48 1.29 7.31
CA ARG A 68 7.34 2.68 6.83
C ARG A 68 6.32 2.79 5.69
N HIS A 69 6.35 1.84 4.76
CA HIS A 69 5.43 1.80 3.62
C HIS A 69 4.11 1.09 3.91
N ARG A 70 3.90 0.59 5.13
CA ARG A 70 2.67 -0.11 5.56
C ARG A 70 2.32 -1.33 4.69
N VAL A 71 3.34 -2.06 4.26
CA VAL A 71 3.21 -3.24 3.37
C VAL A 71 3.71 -4.54 4.02
N THR A 72 3.84 -4.56 5.34
CA THR A 72 4.34 -5.73 6.08
C THR A 72 3.52 -7.00 5.84
N GLY A 73 2.20 -6.88 5.69
CA GLY A 73 1.35 -8.03 5.37
C GLY A 73 1.63 -8.60 3.98
N LEU A 74 1.82 -7.74 2.97
CA LEU A 74 2.22 -8.15 1.61
C LEU A 74 3.59 -8.81 1.61
N CYS A 75 4.57 -8.21 2.33
CA CYS A 75 5.91 -8.78 2.47
C CYS A 75 5.87 -10.15 3.16
N TRP A 76 5.13 -10.28 4.27
CA TRP A 76 4.95 -11.56 4.95
C TRP A 76 4.36 -12.61 4.01
N ASN A 77 3.24 -12.28 3.38
CA ASN A 77 2.56 -13.22 2.47
C ASN A 77 3.48 -13.67 1.33
N ALA A 78 4.21 -12.75 0.71
CA ALA A 78 5.12 -13.06 -0.40
C ALA A 78 6.29 -13.96 0.05
N LEU A 79 7.00 -13.58 1.11
CA LEU A 79 8.18 -14.30 1.58
C LEU A 79 7.81 -15.66 2.17
N HIS A 80 6.71 -15.74 2.92
CA HIS A 80 6.25 -16.98 3.54
C HIS A 80 5.74 -17.98 2.50
N SER A 81 4.91 -17.55 1.55
CA SER A 81 4.38 -18.43 0.49
C SER A 81 5.47 -19.01 -0.43
N LEU A 82 6.57 -18.29 -0.62
CA LEU A 82 7.71 -18.72 -1.43
C LEU A 82 8.77 -19.46 -0.63
N GLY A 83 8.58 -19.65 0.68
CA GLY A 83 9.54 -20.36 1.54
C GLY A 83 10.88 -19.65 1.69
N VAL A 84 10.93 -18.32 1.52
CA VAL A 84 12.16 -17.54 1.69
C VAL A 84 12.63 -17.61 3.13
N ARG A 85 13.89 -18.05 3.33
CA ARG A 85 14.49 -18.13 4.67
C ARG A 85 14.79 -16.74 5.22
N MET A 86 14.23 -16.45 6.38
CA MET A 86 14.43 -15.19 7.12
C MET A 86 15.01 -15.52 8.51
N PRO A 87 15.78 -14.60 9.11
CA PRO A 87 16.13 -14.71 10.53
C PRO A 87 14.87 -14.77 11.39
N GLU A 88 14.86 -15.65 12.41
CA GLU A 88 13.70 -15.89 13.28
C GLU A 88 13.07 -14.58 13.86
N PRO A 89 13.86 -13.61 14.37
CA PRO A 89 13.27 -12.37 14.88
C PRO A 89 12.49 -11.56 13.82
N ILE A 90 12.94 -11.60 12.57
CA ILE A 90 12.30 -10.90 11.45
C ILE A 90 11.01 -11.63 11.04
N SER A 91 11.11 -12.97 10.91
CA SER A 91 9.96 -13.83 10.61
C SER A 91 8.86 -13.65 11.65
N ALA A 92 9.19 -13.72 12.93
CA ALA A 92 8.24 -13.51 14.03
C ALA A 92 7.63 -12.10 14.03
N ALA A 93 8.43 -11.06 13.76
CA ALA A 93 7.94 -9.69 13.68
C ALA A 93 6.96 -9.50 12.53
N LEU A 94 7.29 -10.00 11.32
CA LEU A 94 6.42 -9.92 10.15
C LEU A 94 5.12 -10.71 10.38
N ALA A 95 5.20 -11.93 10.92
CA ALA A 95 4.03 -12.75 11.24
C ALA A 95 3.10 -12.05 12.23
N LYS A 96 3.65 -11.48 13.31
CA LYS A 96 2.88 -10.71 14.30
C LYS A 96 2.15 -9.54 13.65
N ARG A 97 2.82 -8.78 12.77
CA ARG A 97 2.22 -7.66 12.03
C ARG A 97 1.12 -8.13 11.07
N ALA A 98 1.38 -9.20 10.31
CA ALA A 98 0.40 -9.78 9.40
C ALA A 98 -0.86 -10.25 10.13
N ASN A 99 -0.71 -10.92 11.27
CA ASN A 99 -1.84 -11.34 12.11
C ASN A 99 -2.64 -10.15 12.64
N SER A 100 -1.96 -9.07 13.06
CA SER A 100 -2.63 -7.83 13.47
C SER A 100 -3.43 -7.20 12.32
N ILE A 101 -2.86 -7.15 11.11
CA ILE A 101 -3.53 -6.65 9.91
C ILE A 101 -4.77 -7.50 9.60
N ALA A 102 -4.65 -8.82 9.65
CA ALA A 102 -5.76 -9.73 9.40
C ALA A 102 -6.90 -9.56 10.43
N ALA A 103 -6.56 -9.41 11.71
CA ALA A 103 -7.55 -9.18 12.77
C ALA A 103 -8.33 -7.86 12.56
N HIS A 104 -7.63 -6.76 12.25
CA HIS A 104 -8.28 -5.49 11.91
C HIS A 104 -9.12 -5.60 10.62
N GLY A 105 -8.62 -6.33 9.62
CA GLY A 105 -9.37 -6.60 8.39
C GLY A 105 -10.68 -7.36 8.64
N LEU A 106 -10.69 -8.33 9.54
CA LEU A 106 -11.91 -9.04 9.93
C LEU A 106 -12.93 -8.13 10.63
N GLN A 107 -12.45 -7.22 11.49
CA GLN A 107 -13.31 -6.21 12.13
C GLN A 107 -13.92 -5.27 11.09
N ALA A 108 -13.09 -4.77 10.16
CA ALA A 108 -13.55 -3.91 9.05
C ALA A 108 -14.54 -4.65 8.14
N ALA A 109 -14.36 -5.96 7.89
CA ALA A 109 -15.30 -6.76 7.11
C ALA A 109 -16.65 -6.89 7.80
N ALA A 110 -16.67 -7.15 9.10
CA ALA A 110 -17.90 -7.23 9.88
C ALA A 110 -18.64 -5.89 9.89
N GLU A 111 -17.91 -4.76 10.01
CA GLU A 111 -18.51 -3.44 9.96
C GLU A 111 -19.04 -3.10 8.56
N SER A 112 -18.27 -3.43 7.50
CA SER A 112 -18.73 -3.27 6.12
C SER A 112 -20.01 -4.05 5.83
N ALA A 113 -20.12 -5.27 6.36
CA ALA A 113 -21.33 -6.08 6.22
C ALA A 113 -22.54 -5.45 6.93
N ARG A 114 -22.34 -4.90 8.14
CA ARG A 114 -23.39 -4.16 8.87
C ARG A 114 -23.84 -2.91 8.13
N LEU A 115 -22.88 -2.14 7.61
CA LEU A 115 -23.16 -0.94 6.84
C LEU A 115 -23.89 -1.28 5.54
N SER A 116 -23.42 -2.30 4.80
CA SER A 116 -24.11 -2.77 3.59
C SER A 116 -25.57 -3.13 3.88
N ALA A 117 -25.82 -3.93 4.92
CA ALA A 117 -27.18 -4.31 5.30
C ALA A 117 -28.06 -3.11 5.72
N ALA A 118 -27.48 -2.06 6.29
CA ALA A 118 -28.20 -0.83 6.61
C ALA A 118 -28.56 -0.03 5.36
N LEU A 119 -27.62 0.13 4.43
CA LEU A 119 -27.82 0.81 3.16
C LEU A 119 -28.83 0.05 2.28
N ASP A 120 -28.79 -1.28 2.25
CA ASP A 120 -29.76 -2.11 1.53
C ASP A 120 -31.17 -1.93 2.07
N ARG A 121 -31.36 -1.92 3.40
CA ARG A 121 -32.67 -1.65 4.01
C ARG A 121 -33.21 -0.26 3.67
N ALA A 122 -32.32 0.71 3.49
CA ALA A 122 -32.67 2.04 3.08
C ALA A 122 -32.86 2.16 1.54
N SER A 123 -32.72 1.06 0.79
CA SER A 123 -32.74 1.03 -0.67
C SER A 123 -31.76 2.02 -1.29
N MET A 124 -30.56 2.11 -0.68
CA MET A 124 -29.47 2.98 -1.12
C MET A 124 -28.42 2.18 -1.88
N PRO A 125 -28.31 2.34 -3.22
CA PRO A 125 -27.24 1.73 -3.99
C PRO A 125 -25.87 2.19 -3.46
N HIS A 126 -24.96 1.24 -3.24
CA HIS A 126 -23.66 1.53 -2.66
C HIS A 126 -22.56 0.65 -3.22
N LEU A 127 -21.29 1.10 -3.13
CA LEU A 127 -20.12 0.36 -3.56
C LEU A 127 -18.95 0.65 -2.62
N PHE A 128 -18.34 -0.39 -2.06
CA PHE A 128 -17.08 -0.27 -1.33
C PHE A 128 -15.91 -0.18 -2.32
N VAL A 129 -15.09 0.90 -2.25
CA VAL A 129 -14.14 1.24 -3.33
C VAL A 129 -12.67 1.04 -2.96
N LYS A 130 -12.34 0.88 -1.68
CA LYS A 130 -10.97 0.69 -1.19
C LYS A 130 -10.91 -0.42 -0.13
N GLY A 131 -9.72 -0.58 0.47
CA GLY A 131 -9.53 -1.49 1.58
C GLY A 131 -9.72 -2.95 1.18
N LEU A 132 -10.70 -3.60 1.76
CA LEU A 132 -10.98 -5.03 1.59
C LEU A 132 -11.25 -5.45 0.14
N PRO A 133 -12.11 -4.76 -0.65
CA PRO A 133 -12.35 -5.12 -2.04
C PRO A 133 -11.07 -5.08 -2.89
N VAL A 134 -10.25 -4.05 -2.72
CA VAL A 134 -8.98 -3.93 -3.43
C VAL A 134 -8.01 -5.03 -3.02
N GLY A 135 -7.93 -5.38 -1.74
CA GLY A 135 -7.13 -6.49 -1.25
C GLY A 135 -7.54 -7.82 -1.88
N ALA A 136 -8.84 -8.10 -1.91
CA ALA A 136 -9.38 -9.32 -2.52
C ALA A 136 -9.10 -9.40 -4.02
N LEU A 137 -9.36 -8.31 -4.76
CA LEU A 137 -9.19 -8.27 -6.22
C LEU A 137 -7.71 -8.31 -6.63
N ALA A 138 -6.86 -7.53 -5.94
CA ALA A 138 -5.47 -7.38 -6.32
C ALA A 138 -4.58 -8.53 -5.83
N TYR A 139 -4.85 -9.09 -4.67
CA TYR A 139 -3.96 -10.04 -4.00
C TYR A 139 -4.63 -11.37 -3.63
N GLY A 140 -5.89 -11.56 -3.99
CA GLY A 140 -6.64 -12.77 -3.66
C GLY A 140 -7.02 -12.91 -2.18
N SER A 141 -6.74 -11.87 -1.37
CA SER A 141 -7.10 -11.86 0.06
C SER A 141 -7.39 -10.44 0.53
N PRO A 142 -8.54 -10.19 1.17
CA PRO A 142 -8.88 -8.87 1.72
C PRO A 142 -8.06 -8.50 2.97
N PHE A 143 -7.34 -9.46 3.57
CA PHE A 143 -6.76 -9.33 4.91
C PHE A 143 -5.23 -9.15 4.94
N ILE A 144 -4.57 -9.03 3.79
CA ILE A 144 -3.11 -8.89 3.72
C ILE A 144 -2.62 -7.45 3.60
N LYS A 145 -3.54 -6.51 3.35
CA LYS A 145 -3.24 -5.09 3.21
C LYS A 145 -3.87 -4.31 4.35
N HIS A 146 -3.13 -3.35 4.88
CA HIS A 146 -3.64 -2.42 5.88
C HIS A 146 -4.82 -1.60 5.29
N SER A 147 -5.93 -1.57 6.02
CA SER A 147 -7.07 -0.68 5.78
C SER A 147 -7.53 -0.13 7.12
N TRP A 148 -7.59 1.20 7.26
CA TRP A 148 -8.00 1.87 8.50
C TRP A 148 -9.42 2.41 8.43
N ASP A 149 -9.92 2.60 7.22
CA ASP A 149 -11.17 3.24 6.88
C ASP A 149 -12.00 2.35 5.94
N ILE A 150 -13.28 2.57 5.97
CA ILE A 150 -14.25 1.95 5.07
C ILE A 150 -14.73 3.06 4.13
N ASP A 151 -14.31 3.00 2.87
CA ASP A 151 -14.73 3.96 1.85
C ASP A 151 -15.92 3.40 1.07
N VAL A 152 -17.03 4.13 1.08
CA VAL A 152 -18.26 3.77 0.40
C VAL A 152 -18.68 4.88 -0.55
N LEU A 153 -18.94 4.52 -1.80
CA LEU A 153 -19.66 5.37 -2.75
C LEU A 153 -21.15 5.10 -2.59
N VAL A 154 -21.94 6.16 -2.52
CA VAL A 154 -23.40 6.14 -2.53
C VAL A 154 -23.91 7.07 -3.62
N GLY A 155 -25.15 6.89 -4.09
CA GLY A 155 -25.79 7.83 -5.05
C GLY A 155 -25.97 9.22 -4.44
N GLU A 156 -25.99 10.26 -5.28
CA GLU A 156 -26.16 11.66 -4.84
C GLU A 156 -27.45 11.84 -4.01
N ASP A 157 -28.54 11.23 -4.43
CA ASP A 157 -29.83 11.27 -3.70
C ASP A 157 -29.74 10.68 -2.30
N ALA A 158 -28.75 9.84 -2.04
CA ALA A 158 -28.55 9.22 -0.73
C ALA A 158 -27.93 10.17 0.28
N VAL A 159 -27.08 11.08 -0.19
CA VAL A 159 -26.43 12.11 0.66
C VAL A 159 -27.50 13.11 1.13
N GLU A 160 -28.39 13.53 0.24
CA GLU A 160 -29.49 14.45 0.58
C GLU A 160 -30.46 13.85 1.58
N ARG A 161 -30.80 12.56 1.42
CA ARG A 161 -31.66 11.82 2.37
C ARG A 161 -31.01 11.62 3.74
N GLY A 162 -29.67 11.39 3.77
CA GLY A 162 -28.90 11.23 5.01
C GLY A 162 -28.79 12.56 5.79
N ALA A 163 -28.55 13.67 5.10
CA ALA A 163 -28.50 15.00 5.72
C ALA A 163 -29.86 15.43 6.31
N GLY A 164 -30.96 15.00 5.70
CA GLY A 164 -32.31 15.25 6.20
C GLY A 164 -32.65 14.45 7.46
N ALA A 165 -32.10 13.25 7.63
CA ALA A 165 -32.32 12.40 8.80
C ALA A 165 -31.62 12.92 10.06
N GLU A 166 -30.41 13.50 9.94
CA GLU A 166 -29.72 14.13 11.08
C GLU A 166 -30.41 15.42 11.55
N ALA A 167 -31.00 16.20 10.63
CA ALA A 167 -31.71 17.42 10.98
C ALA A 167 -32.99 17.16 11.79
N VAL A 168 -33.62 15.98 11.63
CA VAL A 168 -34.83 15.57 12.39
C VAL A 168 -34.46 15.01 13.77
N ALA A 169 -33.28 14.41 13.93
CA ALA A 169 -32.86 13.82 15.21
C ALA A 169 -32.37 14.85 16.24
N HIS A 170 -32.17 16.10 15.87
CA HIS A 170 -31.69 17.19 16.75
C HIS A 170 -32.74 18.28 16.97
N GLY A 171 -34.00 18.02 16.68
CA GLY A 171 -35.13 18.98 16.71
C GLY A 171 -36.23 18.65 17.72
N ASP A 172 -35.91 18.00 18.86
CA ASP A 172 -36.82 17.86 20.02
C ASP A 172 -36.10 18.09 21.34
#